data_887a926e03a0ada52d7ce0188b7f4d03
#
_entry.id   887a926e03a0ada52d7ce0188b7f4d03
#
_cell.length_a   1.000
_cell.length_b   1.000
_cell.length_c   1.000
_cell.angle_alpha   90.00
_cell.angle_beta   90.00
_cell.angle_gamma   90.00
#
_symmetry.space_group_name_H-M   'P 1'
#
loop_
_entity.id
_entity.type
_entity.pdbx_description
1 polymer ?
#
loop_
_entity_poly.entity_id
_entity_poly.type
_entity_poly.pdbx_seq_one_letter_code
_entity_poly.pdbx_strand_id
1 'polypeptide(L)'
;MKSTILGFIAISLAASYIHASPGKDEITTEIVSRYLNATEAQKGKLVGVQMDVDFDAKIPKLQKQGKLQALRHISQLGKISYIVRYFEGDNAVKKELIARYMEAEAKAAESGSTMKIGTDNYKFKYKGSMPFGGHTVQVLQITPRKKMVGLFKGELWIDSETSLPVREIGEFVKSPSVFLKTVKFVRDYEIRDGLSIPSHIASTVDTRLVGKAELTINFTNFTIAEPVAEELPASDDQPAR
;
A
#
# COMPACT_ATOMS: atom_id res chain seq x y z
N MET A 1 -37.62 70.80 -40.56
CA MET A 1 -37.86 69.48 -40.05
C MET A 1 -36.55 68.89 -39.55
N LYS A 2 -36.30 68.91 -38.23
CA LYS A 2 -35.07 68.39 -37.60
C LYS A 2 -35.38 67.03 -37.04
N SER A 3 -34.75 65.96 -37.54
CA SER A 3 -34.86 64.59 -37.05
C SER A 3 -33.72 64.28 -36.10
N THR A 4 -34.05 64.04 -34.82
CA THR A 4 -33.13 63.73 -33.78
C THR A 4 -33.04 62.19 -33.65
N ILE A 5 -31.88 61.62 -33.95
CA ILE A 5 -31.60 60.18 -33.80
C ILE A 5 -31.07 59.94 -32.37
N LEU A 6 -31.84 59.25 -31.57
CA LEU A 6 -31.47 58.81 -30.21
C LEU A 6 -30.67 57.49 -30.35
N GLY A 7 -29.36 57.54 -30.06
CA GLY A 7 -28.51 56.35 -30.02
C GLY A 7 -28.67 55.64 -28.67
N PHE A 8 -29.12 54.39 -28.67
CA PHE A 8 -29.10 53.48 -27.50
C PHE A 8 -27.72 52.86 -27.35
N ILE A 9 -27.00 53.22 -26.31
CA ILE A 9 -25.75 52.54 -25.90
C ILE A 9 -26.17 51.36 -25.00
N ALA A 10 -26.05 50.13 -25.50
CA ALA A 10 -26.22 48.91 -24.73
C ALA A 10 -24.90 48.62 -23.97
N ILE A 11 -24.87 48.85 -22.67
CA ILE A 11 -23.76 48.45 -21.78
C ILE A 11 -23.93 46.98 -21.46
N SER A 12 -23.13 46.12 -22.12
CA SER A 12 -23.05 44.69 -21.77
C SER A 12 -22.17 44.51 -20.53
N LEU A 13 -22.78 44.22 -19.37
CA LEU A 13 -22.07 43.78 -18.15
C LEU A 13 -21.55 42.37 -18.36
N ALA A 14 -20.27 42.22 -18.70
CA ALA A 14 -19.57 40.96 -18.66
C ALA A 14 -19.32 40.58 -17.21
N ALA A 15 -20.14 39.68 -16.65
CA ALA A 15 -19.89 39.09 -15.34
C ALA A 15 -18.68 38.15 -15.45
N SER A 16 -17.51 38.64 -15.02
CA SER A 16 -16.30 37.80 -14.86
C SER A 16 -16.52 36.85 -13.71
N TYR A 17 -16.80 35.58 -14.00
CA TYR A 17 -16.79 34.51 -13.01
C TYR A 17 -15.36 34.30 -12.53
N ILE A 18 -15.03 34.85 -11.36
CA ILE A 18 -13.79 34.56 -10.66
C ILE A 18 -13.93 33.15 -10.12
N HIS A 19 -13.35 32.16 -10.83
CA HIS A 19 -13.16 30.83 -10.29
C HIS A 19 -12.05 30.95 -9.22
N ALA A 20 -12.45 30.96 -7.95
CA ALA A 20 -11.50 30.84 -6.85
C ALA A 20 -10.79 29.48 -6.98
N SER A 21 -9.46 29.48 -7.03
CA SER A 21 -8.69 28.23 -6.99
C SER A 21 -9.02 27.47 -5.70
N PRO A 22 -9.27 26.14 -5.76
CA PRO A 22 -9.62 25.38 -4.59
C PRO A 22 -8.52 25.49 -3.50
N GLY A 23 -8.94 25.62 -2.26
CA GLY A 23 -8.03 25.68 -1.12
C GLY A 23 -7.28 24.36 -0.94
N LYS A 24 -6.10 24.39 -0.31
CA LYS A 24 -5.29 23.15 -0.09
C LYS A 24 -6.05 22.07 0.68
N ASP A 25 -6.95 22.44 1.56
CA ASP A 25 -7.76 21.46 2.33
C ASP A 25 -8.84 20.81 1.45
N GLU A 26 -9.43 21.54 0.51
CA GLU A 26 -10.38 21.03 -0.46
C GLU A 26 -9.69 20.05 -1.43
N ILE A 27 -8.53 20.41 -1.95
CA ILE A 27 -7.69 19.53 -2.79
C ILE A 27 -7.32 18.25 -2.02
N THR A 28 -6.92 18.38 -0.75
CA THR A 28 -6.59 17.22 0.10
C THR A 28 -7.78 16.29 0.24
N THR A 29 -8.96 16.84 0.52
CA THR A 29 -10.20 16.07 0.70
C THR A 29 -10.59 15.33 -0.58
N GLU A 30 -10.49 15.97 -1.73
CA GLU A 30 -10.77 15.36 -3.03
C GLU A 30 -9.81 14.20 -3.33
N ILE A 31 -8.48 14.41 -3.17
CA ILE A 31 -7.48 13.37 -3.42
C ILE A 31 -7.73 12.16 -2.51
N VAL A 32 -7.96 12.39 -1.21
CA VAL A 32 -8.22 11.32 -0.24
C VAL A 32 -9.49 10.56 -0.58
N SER A 33 -10.56 11.25 -0.97
CA SER A 33 -11.81 10.60 -1.37
C SER A 33 -11.62 9.69 -2.57
N ARG A 34 -10.93 10.16 -3.63
CA ARG A 34 -10.62 9.35 -4.82
C ARG A 34 -9.74 8.15 -4.47
N TYR A 35 -8.71 8.34 -3.66
CA TYR A 35 -7.84 7.26 -3.19
C TYR A 35 -8.63 6.18 -2.44
N LEU A 36 -9.50 6.56 -1.49
CA LEU A 36 -10.30 5.61 -0.72
C LEU A 36 -11.25 4.82 -1.60
N ASN A 37 -11.90 5.47 -2.56
CA ASN A 37 -12.78 4.81 -3.52
C ASN A 37 -12.02 3.84 -4.43
N ALA A 38 -10.86 4.25 -4.97
CA ALA A 38 -10.03 3.41 -5.83
C ALA A 38 -9.49 2.18 -5.07
N THR A 39 -9.01 2.36 -3.84
CA THR A 39 -8.51 1.24 -3.02
C THR A 39 -9.60 0.28 -2.58
N GLU A 40 -10.81 0.75 -2.30
CA GLU A 40 -11.93 -0.16 -1.99
C GLU A 40 -12.41 -0.92 -3.24
N ALA A 41 -12.45 -0.27 -4.41
CA ALA A 41 -12.84 -0.90 -5.67
C ALA A 41 -11.91 -2.05 -6.10
N GLN A 42 -10.59 -1.96 -5.83
CA GLN A 42 -9.65 -3.03 -6.17
C GLN A 42 -9.62 -4.19 -5.16
N LYS A 43 -10.12 -3.99 -3.93
CA LYS A 43 -9.97 -4.94 -2.82
C LYS A 43 -10.45 -6.35 -3.15
N GLY A 44 -11.62 -6.47 -3.78
CA GLY A 44 -12.16 -7.77 -4.18
C GLY A 44 -11.36 -8.48 -5.29
N LYS A 45 -10.54 -7.74 -6.03
CA LYS A 45 -9.69 -8.29 -7.09
C LYS A 45 -8.29 -8.72 -6.60
N LEU A 46 -7.93 -8.35 -5.36
CA LEU A 46 -6.65 -8.70 -4.73
C LEU A 46 -6.76 -9.91 -3.80
N VAL A 47 -7.82 -10.71 -3.91
CA VAL A 47 -7.99 -11.99 -3.24
C VAL A 47 -7.90 -13.13 -4.24
N GLY A 48 -7.53 -14.33 -3.78
CA GLY A 48 -7.26 -15.46 -4.68
C GLY A 48 -6.03 -15.23 -5.56
N VAL A 49 -5.04 -14.47 -5.09
CA VAL A 49 -3.83 -14.13 -5.86
C VAL A 49 -2.59 -14.71 -5.24
N GLN A 50 -1.57 -14.94 -6.07
CA GLN A 50 -0.26 -15.40 -5.61
C GLN A 50 0.86 -14.65 -6.33
N MET A 51 2.02 -14.59 -5.67
CA MET A 51 3.22 -13.98 -6.19
C MET A 51 4.47 -14.62 -5.60
N ASP A 52 5.55 -14.67 -6.36
CA ASP A 52 6.85 -15.07 -5.85
C ASP A 52 7.45 -13.91 -5.04
N VAL A 53 8.13 -14.25 -3.96
CA VAL A 53 8.70 -13.27 -3.03
C VAL A 53 10.13 -13.66 -2.68
N ASP A 54 11.05 -12.72 -2.90
CA ASP A 54 12.46 -12.84 -2.56
C ASP A 54 12.79 -11.91 -1.39
N PHE A 55 13.23 -12.50 -0.27
CA PHE A 55 13.70 -11.78 0.91
C PHE A 55 15.23 -11.75 0.93
N ASP A 56 15.82 -10.57 1.15
CA ASP A 56 17.23 -10.37 1.50
C ASP A 56 17.30 -9.62 2.83
N ALA A 57 17.86 -10.24 3.85
CA ALA A 57 17.93 -9.68 5.20
C ALA A 57 19.36 -9.68 5.73
N LYS A 58 19.75 -8.59 6.41
CA LYS A 58 21.11 -8.37 6.91
C LYS A 58 21.13 -7.77 8.31
N ILE A 59 22.11 -8.20 9.11
CA ILE A 59 22.48 -7.57 10.38
C ILE A 59 23.95 -7.18 10.27
N PRO A 60 24.29 -6.00 9.73
CA PRO A 60 25.68 -5.64 9.38
C PRO A 60 26.65 -5.74 10.56
N LYS A 61 26.24 -5.28 11.75
CA LYS A 61 27.09 -5.33 12.95
C LYS A 61 27.52 -6.74 13.34
N LEU A 62 26.71 -7.75 13.02
CA LEU A 62 27.00 -9.16 13.31
C LEU A 62 27.56 -9.92 12.10
N GLN A 63 27.69 -9.25 10.95
CA GLN A 63 28.09 -9.86 9.67
C GLN A 63 27.19 -11.06 9.28
N LYS A 64 25.90 -11.00 9.65
CA LYS A 64 24.90 -12.03 9.41
C LYS A 64 23.99 -11.59 8.29
N GLN A 65 23.66 -12.55 7.40
CA GLN A 65 22.72 -12.34 6.30
C GLN A 65 21.93 -13.62 6.03
N GLY A 66 20.80 -13.47 5.37
CA GLY A 66 19.98 -14.58 4.91
C GLY A 66 19.09 -14.17 3.77
N LYS A 67 18.88 -15.09 2.84
CA LYS A 67 17.95 -14.95 1.71
C LYS A 67 16.91 -16.04 1.77
N LEU A 68 15.67 -15.70 1.43
CA LEU A 68 14.58 -16.66 1.42
C LEU A 68 13.71 -16.41 0.20
N GLN A 69 13.34 -17.48 -0.49
CA GLN A 69 12.35 -17.47 -1.57
C GLN A 69 11.08 -18.16 -1.10
N ALA A 70 9.94 -17.56 -1.35
CA ALA A 70 8.65 -18.11 -1.00
C ALA A 70 7.60 -17.78 -2.07
N LEU A 71 6.55 -18.58 -2.11
CA LEU A 71 5.30 -18.22 -2.75
C LEU A 71 4.40 -17.56 -1.70
N ARG A 72 4.00 -16.34 -1.94
CA ARG A 72 3.01 -15.61 -1.13
C ARG A 72 1.64 -15.80 -1.75
N HIS A 73 0.68 -16.23 -0.95
CA HIS A 73 -0.70 -16.46 -1.37
C HIS A 73 -1.65 -15.61 -0.55
N ILE A 74 -2.62 -14.99 -1.20
CA ILE A 74 -3.76 -14.32 -0.57
C ILE A 74 -5.00 -15.16 -0.91
N SER A 75 -5.59 -15.79 0.10
CA SER A 75 -6.79 -16.61 -0.08
C SER A 75 -8.01 -15.77 -0.49
N GLN A 76 -9.10 -16.42 -0.93
CA GLN A 76 -10.39 -15.75 -1.19
C GLN A 76 -10.96 -15.02 0.04
N LEU A 77 -10.58 -15.43 1.25
CA LEU A 77 -10.94 -14.76 2.49
C LEU A 77 -9.96 -13.62 2.89
N GLY A 78 -8.98 -13.30 2.03
CA GLY A 78 -7.97 -12.27 2.29
C GLY A 78 -6.88 -12.66 3.28
N LYS A 79 -6.76 -13.94 3.65
CA LYS A 79 -5.67 -14.43 4.52
C LYS A 79 -4.39 -14.56 3.73
N ILE A 80 -3.29 -14.05 4.28
CA ILE A 80 -1.96 -14.15 3.70
C ILE A 80 -1.23 -15.36 4.27
N SER A 81 -0.64 -16.17 3.39
CA SER A 81 0.22 -17.31 3.74
C SER A 81 1.45 -17.35 2.85
N TYR A 82 2.48 -18.06 3.31
CA TYR A 82 3.74 -18.22 2.62
C TYR A 82 4.14 -19.70 2.54
N ILE A 83 4.53 -20.14 1.34
CA ILE A 83 5.15 -21.45 1.11
C ILE A 83 6.61 -21.22 0.82
N VAL A 84 7.48 -21.53 1.80
CA VAL A 84 8.94 -21.36 1.66
C VAL A 84 9.45 -22.39 0.66
N ARG A 85 10.17 -21.95 -0.38
CA ARG A 85 10.78 -22.79 -1.40
C ARG A 85 12.28 -22.99 -1.18
N TYR A 86 12.96 -21.93 -0.73
CA TYR A 86 14.41 -21.94 -0.57
C TYR A 86 14.84 -21.00 0.56
N PHE A 87 15.90 -21.36 1.25
CA PHE A 87 16.57 -20.50 2.22
C PHE A 87 18.07 -20.74 2.22
N GLU A 88 18.86 -19.67 2.26
CA GLU A 88 20.29 -19.71 2.52
C GLU A 88 20.70 -18.66 3.57
N GLY A 89 21.82 -18.91 4.28
CA GLY A 89 22.40 -17.99 5.24
C GLY A 89 22.11 -18.31 6.70
N ASP A 90 22.13 -17.29 7.54
CA ASP A 90 22.06 -17.44 9.01
C ASP A 90 20.64 -17.72 9.50
N ASN A 91 20.47 -18.78 10.27
CA ASN A 91 19.17 -19.19 10.82
C ASN A 91 18.55 -18.15 11.77
N ALA A 92 19.37 -17.37 12.50
CA ALA A 92 18.83 -16.31 13.34
C ALA A 92 18.26 -15.17 12.49
N VAL A 93 18.89 -14.83 11.36
CA VAL A 93 18.32 -13.86 10.39
C VAL A 93 17.00 -14.35 9.83
N LYS A 94 16.92 -15.64 9.43
CA LYS A 94 15.67 -16.27 8.97
C LYS A 94 14.56 -16.11 10.02
N LYS A 95 14.84 -16.51 11.25
CA LYS A 95 13.84 -16.54 12.34
C LYS A 95 13.47 -15.15 12.83
N GLU A 96 14.48 -14.30 13.11
CA GLU A 96 14.25 -13.04 13.81
C GLU A 96 13.90 -11.85 12.90
N LEU A 97 14.17 -11.95 11.60
CA LEU A 97 13.79 -10.89 10.64
C LEU A 97 12.73 -11.38 9.64
N ILE A 98 13.04 -12.41 8.85
CA ILE A 98 12.19 -12.81 7.73
C ILE A 98 10.88 -13.44 8.24
N ALA A 99 10.95 -14.46 9.10
CA ALA A 99 9.75 -15.12 9.62
C ALA A 99 8.86 -14.16 10.41
N ARG A 100 9.45 -13.28 11.23
CA ARG A 100 8.69 -12.25 11.96
C ARG A 100 7.99 -11.25 11.04
N TYR A 101 8.60 -10.89 9.91
CA TYR A 101 7.93 -10.07 8.90
C TYR A 101 6.72 -10.80 8.33
N MET A 102 6.90 -12.05 7.89
CA MET A 102 5.83 -12.88 7.32
C MET A 102 4.65 -13.07 8.30
N GLU A 103 4.95 -13.36 9.57
CA GLU A 103 3.95 -13.46 10.64
C GLU A 103 3.22 -12.14 10.88
N ALA A 104 3.96 -11.02 10.91
CA ALA A 104 3.38 -9.70 11.12
C ALA A 104 2.45 -9.30 9.97
N GLU A 105 2.80 -9.60 8.72
CA GLU A 105 1.96 -9.33 7.56
C GLU A 105 0.69 -10.20 7.57
N ALA A 106 0.82 -11.50 7.83
CA ALA A 106 -0.32 -12.41 7.95
C ALA A 106 -1.31 -11.94 9.03
N LYS A 107 -0.80 -11.57 10.20
CA LYS A 107 -1.61 -11.03 11.30
C LYS A 107 -2.26 -9.68 10.96
N ALA A 108 -1.56 -8.82 10.23
CA ALA A 108 -2.11 -7.54 9.78
C ALA A 108 -3.29 -7.75 8.81
N ALA A 109 -3.20 -8.72 7.91
CA ALA A 109 -4.29 -9.10 7.01
C ALA A 109 -5.53 -9.59 7.77
N GLU A 110 -5.36 -10.37 8.83
CA GLU A 110 -6.46 -10.83 9.70
C GLU A 110 -7.11 -9.69 10.48
N SER A 111 -6.34 -8.66 10.87
CA SER A 111 -6.83 -7.51 11.64
C SER A 111 -7.74 -6.56 10.84
N GLY A 112 -7.84 -6.74 9.54
CA GLY A 112 -8.77 -6.05 8.66
C GLY A 112 -8.66 -4.52 8.68
N SER A 113 -9.77 -3.83 8.93
CA SER A 113 -9.89 -2.37 8.78
C SER A 113 -9.15 -1.53 9.83
N THR A 114 -8.69 -2.11 10.94
CA THR A 114 -8.11 -1.33 12.06
C THR A 114 -6.80 -0.63 11.72
N MET A 115 -6.09 -1.07 10.67
CA MET A 115 -4.82 -0.48 10.22
C MET A 115 -4.87 0.18 8.84
N LYS A 116 -6.06 0.27 8.24
CA LYS A 116 -6.22 0.91 6.91
C LYS A 116 -5.78 2.37 6.93
N ILE A 117 -5.14 2.80 5.83
CA ILE A 117 -4.91 4.22 5.56
C ILE A 117 -6.25 4.84 5.15
N GLY A 118 -6.89 5.51 6.10
CA GLY A 118 -8.19 6.14 5.93
C GLY A 118 -8.40 7.27 6.94
N THR A 119 -9.47 8.03 6.78
CA THR A 119 -9.77 9.20 7.60
C THR A 119 -9.97 8.90 9.08
N ASP A 120 -10.37 7.67 9.43
CA ASP A 120 -10.54 7.24 10.83
C ASP A 120 -9.19 7.11 11.56
N ASN A 121 -8.16 6.65 10.83
CA ASN A 121 -6.85 6.38 11.40
C ASN A 121 -5.84 7.51 11.17
N TYR A 122 -6.01 8.34 10.12
CA TYR A 122 -4.99 9.29 9.67
C TYR A 122 -5.53 10.71 9.48
N LYS A 123 -4.63 11.66 9.67
CA LYS A 123 -4.73 13.02 9.14
C LYS A 123 -3.89 13.09 7.85
N PHE A 124 -4.42 13.77 6.85
CA PHE A 124 -3.80 13.94 5.55
C PHE A 124 -3.44 15.41 5.32
N LYS A 125 -2.32 15.65 4.62
CA LYS A 125 -1.93 16.98 4.17
C LYS A 125 -1.30 16.88 2.79
N TYR A 126 -1.88 17.55 1.80
CA TYR A 126 -1.34 17.60 0.45
C TYR A 126 -0.02 18.38 0.42
N LYS A 127 1.02 17.80 -0.19
CA LYS A 127 2.37 18.36 -0.32
C LYS A 127 2.65 18.91 -1.72
N GLY A 128 1.95 18.43 -2.73
CA GLY A 128 2.14 18.77 -4.13
C GLY A 128 2.10 17.56 -5.02
N SER A 129 2.34 17.76 -6.31
CA SER A 129 2.49 16.71 -7.31
C SER A 129 3.90 16.72 -7.90
N MET A 130 4.37 15.57 -8.37
CA MET A 130 5.69 15.39 -8.97
C MET A 130 5.71 14.21 -9.95
N PRO A 131 6.62 14.17 -10.92
CA PRO A 131 6.83 12.99 -11.75
C PRO A 131 7.50 11.88 -10.95
N PHE A 132 7.05 10.63 -11.16
CA PHE A 132 7.61 9.43 -10.55
C PHE A 132 7.30 8.20 -11.40
N GLY A 133 8.32 7.43 -11.81
CA GLY A 133 8.13 6.16 -12.54
C GLY A 133 7.34 6.26 -13.86
N GLY A 134 7.42 7.38 -14.56
CA GLY A 134 6.63 7.63 -15.77
C GLY A 134 5.21 8.15 -15.52
N HIS A 135 4.81 8.31 -14.26
CA HIS A 135 3.51 8.83 -13.82
C HIS A 135 3.64 10.23 -13.22
N THR A 136 2.54 10.96 -13.14
CA THR A 136 2.40 12.10 -12.22
C THR A 136 1.78 11.61 -10.93
N VAL A 137 2.43 11.85 -9.81
CA VAL A 137 1.93 11.43 -8.49
C VAL A 137 1.54 12.62 -7.62
N GLN A 138 0.53 12.43 -6.80
CA GLN A 138 0.12 13.35 -5.75
C GLN A 138 0.68 12.86 -4.42
N VAL A 139 1.41 13.72 -3.72
CA VAL A 139 2.07 13.39 -2.45
C VAL A 139 1.24 13.88 -1.28
N LEU A 140 0.79 12.94 -0.44
CA LEU A 140 0.12 13.21 0.82
C LEU A 140 1.04 12.88 1.99
N GLN A 141 1.28 13.85 2.87
CA GLN A 141 1.82 13.57 4.18
C GLN A 141 0.71 12.97 5.04
N ILE A 142 0.98 11.83 5.67
CA ILE A 142 0.04 11.14 6.54
C ILE A 142 0.57 11.06 7.97
N THR A 143 -0.32 11.27 8.93
CA THR A 143 0.00 11.22 10.36
C THR A 143 -1.11 10.48 11.10
N PRO A 144 -0.80 9.40 11.82
CA PRO A 144 -1.80 8.66 12.57
C PRO A 144 -2.48 9.53 13.63
N ARG A 145 -3.78 9.32 13.80
CA ARG A 145 -4.57 9.96 14.88
C ARG A 145 -4.27 9.37 16.25
N LYS A 146 -3.78 8.11 16.30
CA LYS A 146 -3.46 7.36 17.53
C LYS A 146 -2.13 6.64 17.36
N LYS A 147 -1.41 6.41 18.47
CA LYS A 147 -0.19 5.59 18.49
C LYS A 147 -0.57 4.12 18.63
N MET A 148 -0.75 3.42 17.52
CA MET A 148 -1.05 1.99 17.46
C MET A 148 0.04 1.25 16.69
N VAL A 149 0.26 -0.03 17.03
CA VAL A 149 1.12 -0.94 16.25
C VAL A 149 0.53 -1.09 14.85
N GLY A 150 1.36 -1.02 13.82
CA GLY A 150 0.94 -1.11 12.42
C GLY A 150 0.65 0.24 11.77
N LEU A 151 0.39 1.32 12.53
CA LEU A 151 0.26 2.65 11.97
C LEU A 151 1.63 3.35 11.85
N PHE A 152 1.81 4.14 10.80
CA PHE A 152 3.05 4.85 10.51
C PHE A 152 2.80 6.33 10.19
N LYS A 153 3.80 7.16 10.43
CA LYS A 153 3.85 8.55 9.94
C LYS A 153 4.75 8.60 8.72
N GLY A 154 4.41 9.41 7.74
CA GLY A 154 5.23 9.50 6.53
C GLY A 154 4.48 10.07 5.34
N GLU A 155 4.72 9.52 4.17
CA GLU A 155 4.13 9.94 2.91
C GLU A 155 3.42 8.79 2.20
N LEU A 156 2.33 9.12 1.55
CA LEU A 156 1.59 8.29 0.62
C LEU A 156 1.61 8.98 -0.75
N TRP A 157 2.13 8.31 -1.76
CA TRP A 157 2.20 8.79 -3.12
C TRP A 157 1.15 8.08 -3.96
N ILE A 158 0.30 8.86 -4.58
CA ILE A 158 -0.90 8.39 -5.29
C ILE A 158 -0.75 8.78 -6.75
N ASP A 159 -0.92 7.83 -7.65
CA ASP A 159 -0.99 8.10 -9.08
C ASP A 159 -2.19 9.00 -9.40
N SER A 160 -1.94 10.05 -10.19
CA SER A 160 -2.96 11.08 -10.45
C SER A 160 -4.11 10.61 -11.34
N GLU A 161 -3.89 9.60 -12.17
CA GLU A 161 -4.89 9.07 -13.11
C GLU A 161 -5.78 8.03 -12.45
N THR A 162 -5.14 7.02 -11.83
CA THR A 162 -5.85 5.87 -11.23
C THR A 162 -6.29 6.11 -9.80
N SER A 163 -5.70 7.10 -9.13
CA SER A 163 -5.86 7.35 -7.69
C SER A 163 -5.42 6.19 -6.79
N LEU A 164 -4.60 5.26 -7.32
CA LEU A 164 -4.04 4.13 -6.60
C LEU A 164 -2.67 4.47 -6.00
N PRO A 165 -2.27 3.84 -4.88
CA PRO A 165 -0.96 4.07 -4.28
C PRO A 165 0.14 3.49 -5.17
N VAL A 166 1.25 4.24 -5.33
CA VAL A 166 2.46 3.80 -6.02
C VAL A 166 3.67 3.75 -5.09
N ARG A 167 3.63 4.49 -3.96
CA ARG A 167 4.69 4.45 -2.95
C ARG A 167 4.18 4.84 -1.57
N GLU A 168 4.70 4.17 -0.56
CA GLU A 168 4.59 4.56 0.85
C GLU A 168 6.00 4.71 1.43
N ILE A 169 6.25 5.82 2.13
CA ILE A 169 7.49 6.05 2.87
C ILE A 169 7.11 6.34 4.30
N GLY A 170 7.65 5.59 5.26
CA GLY A 170 7.19 5.80 6.62
C GLY A 170 8.08 5.25 7.73
N GLU A 171 7.66 5.63 8.95
CA GLU A 171 8.21 5.14 10.20
C GLU A 171 7.04 4.75 11.11
N PHE A 172 7.04 3.53 11.64
CA PHE A 172 5.99 3.10 12.57
C PHE A 172 5.96 3.97 13.82
N VAL A 173 4.77 4.45 14.20
CA VAL A 173 4.59 5.32 15.38
C VAL A 173 4.66 4.54 16.69
N LYS A 174 4.52 3.22 16.63
CA LYS A 174 4.65 2.31 17.76
C LYS A 174 5.35 1.04 17.29
N SER A 175 6.47 0.70 17.93
CA SER A 175 7.19 -0.53 17.63
C SER A 175 6.34 -1.77 17.90
N PRO A 176 6.35 -2.77 17.01
CA PRO A 176 5.63 -4.02 17.20
C PRO A 176 6.27 -4.92 18.30
N SER A 177 7.48 -4.61 18.73
CA SER A 177 8.23 -5.38 19.74
C SER A 177 9.04 -4.48 20.64
N VAL A 178 9.18 -4.87 21.91
CA VAL A 178 10.03 -4.17 22.89
C VAL A 178 11.53 -4.19 22.53
N PHE A 179 11.96 -5.12 21.69
CA PHE A 179 13.33 -5.23 21.19
C PHE A 179 13.66 -4.29 20.04
N LEU A 180 12.65 -3.76 19.37
CA LEU A 180 12.79 -2.82 18.26
C LEU A 180 12.66 -1.38 18.78
N LYS A 181 13.50 -0.48 18.28
CA LYS A 181 13.42 0.96 18.58
C LYS A 181 12.59 1.65 17.51
N THR A 182 13.02 1.51 16.27
CA THR A 182 12.48 2.24 15.13
C THR A 182 12.39 1.29 13.93
N VAL A 183 11.32 1.36 13.17
CA VAL A 183 11.18 0.67 11.89
C VAL A 183 10.83 1.72 10.84
N LYS A 184 11.73 1.93 9.89
CA LYS A 184 11.54 2.78 8.72
C LYS A 184 11.41 1.91 7.49
N PHE A 185 10.57 2.33 6.54
CA PHE A 185 10.36 1.56 5.33
C PHE A 185 10.03 2.45 4.13
N VAL A 186 10.29 1.90 2.96
CA VAL A 186 9.75 2.32 1.68
C VAL A 186 9.05 1.10 1.10
N ARG A 187 7.82 1.28 0.61
CA ARG A 187 7.07 0.28 -0.15
C ARG A 187 6.74 0.86 -1.49
N ASP A 188 7.08 0.16 -2.54
CA ASP A 188 6.75 0.51 -3.92
C ASP A 188 5.70 -0.44 -4.45
N TYR A 189 4.82 0.11 -5.27
CA TYR A 189 3.75 -0.60 -5.93
C TYR A 189 3.84 -0.35 -7.43
N GLU A 190 3.43 -1.33 -8.20
CA GLU A 190 3.24 -1.25 -9.65
C GLU A 190 1.73 -1.24 -9.95
N ILE A 191 1.31 -0.35 -10.84
CA ILE A 191 -0.08 -0.38 -11.33
C ILE A 191 -0.12 -1.29 -12.56
N ARG A 192 -0.82 -2.41 -12.43
CA ARG A 192 -1.02 -3.40 -13.48
C ARG A 192 -2.50 -3.75 -13.58
N ASP A 193 -3.08 -3.58 -14.76
CA ASP A 193 -4.49 -3.88 -15.03
C ASP A 193 -5.47 -3.17 -14.07
N GLY A 194 -5.12 -1.91 -13.69
CA GLY A 194 -5.91 -1.12 -12.73
C GLY A 194 -5.83 -1.59 -11.28
N LEU A 195 -4.81 -2.38 -10.94
CA LEU A 195 -4.52 -2.85 -9.59
C LEU A 195 -3.17 -2.30 -9.11
N SER A 196 -3.10 -1.82 -7.89
CA SER A 196 -1.85 -1.49 -7.21
C SER A 196 -1.30 -2.73 -6.53
N ILE A 197 -0.22 -3.27 -7.09
CA ILE A 197 0.41 -4.54 -6.67
C ILE A 197 1.74 -4.22 -6.02
N PRO A 198 2.07 -4.79 -4.83
CA PRO A 198 3.39 -4.58 -4.23
C PRO A 198 4.49 -5.09 -5.17
N SER A 199 5.54 -4.29 -5.37
CA SER A 199 6.70 -4.63 -6.20
C SER A 199 7.98 -4.72 -5.39
N HIS A 200 8.16 -3.80 -4.43
CA HIS A 200 9.39 -3.73 -3.64
C HIS A 200 9.14 -3.17 -2.25
N ILE A 201 9.84 -3.72 -1.25
CA ILE A 201 9.89 -3.17 0.11
C ILE A 201 11.33 -3.12 0.57
N ALA A 202 11.76 -1.96 1.07
CA ALA A 202 13.01 -1.78 1.79
C ALA A 202 12.73 -1.31 3.20
N SER A 203 13.23 -2.01 4.20
CA SER A 203 13.07 -1.66 5.61
C SER A 203 14.41 -1.56 6.33
N THR A 204 14.52 -0.58 7.21
CA THR A 204 15.60 -0.46 8.18
C THR A 204 14.99 -0.51 9.58
N VAL A 205 15.52 -1.42 10.40
CA VAL A 205 15.04 -1.66 11.75
C VAL A 205 16.17 -1.38 12.73
N ASP A 206 16.03 -0.37 13.59
CA ASP A 206 16.94 -0.16 14.71
C ASP A 206 16.53 -1.06 15.88
N THR A 207 17.43 -1.91 16.34
CA THR A 207 17.18 -2.83 17.43
C THR A 207 17.92 -2.38 18.71
N ARG A 208 17.50 -2.88 19.87
CA ARG A 208 18.15 -2.57 21.15
C ARG A 208 19.43 -3.37 21.39
N LEU A 209 19.55 -4.55 20.76
CA LEU A 209 20.62 -5.52 21.08
C LEU A 209 21.66 -5.62 19.97
N VAL A 210 21.23 -5.77 18.72
CA VAL A 210 22.13 -6.10 17.60
C VAL A 210 22.41 -4.92 16.66
N GLY A 211 21.90 -3.72 17.00
CA GLY A 211 22.07 -2.53 16.16
C GLY A 211 21.07 -2.49 15.02
N LYS A 212 21.51 -2.08 13.83
CA LYS A 212 20.67 -1.96 12.63
C LYS A 212 20.50 -3.31 11.96
N ALA A 213 19.28 -3.60 11.53
CA ALA A 213 18.94 -4.68 10.62
C ALA A 213 18.30 -4.11 9.36
N GLU A 214 18.52 -4.74 8.23
CA GLU A 214 18.00 -4.35 6.91
C GLU A 214 17.23 -5.52 6.33
N LEU A 215 16.08 -5.23 5.71
CA LEU A 215 15.24 -6.21 5.04
C LEU A 215 14.78 -5.62 3.71
N THR A 216 15.08 -6.32 2.63
CA THR A 216 14.60 -6.04 1.29
C THR A 216 13.71 -7.18 0.84
N ILE A 217 12.59 -6.86 0.19
CA ILE A 217 11.62 -7.82 -0.32
C ILE A 217 11.26 -7.41 -1.74
N ASN A 218 11.39 -8.32 -2.69
CA ASN A 218 10.95 -8.13 -4.07
C ASN A 218 9.78 -9.08 -4.35
N PHE A 219 8.77 -8.55 -5.04
CA PHE A 219 7.58 -9.31 -5.44
C PHE A 219 7.57 -9.43 -6.96
N THR A 220 7.38 -10.64 -7.47
CA THR A 220 7.35 -10.94 -8.89
C THR A 220 6.24 -11.96 -9.22
N ASN A 221 6.01 -12.19 -10.50
CA ASN A 221 5.10 -13.26 -10.97
C ASN A 221 3.70 -13.19 -10.33
N PHE A 222 3.12 -11.97 -10.25
CA PHE A 222 1.74 -11.81 -9.81
C PHE A 222 0.79 -12.56 -10.75
N THR A 223 -0.01 -13.47 -10.17
CA THR A 223 -1.03 -14.23 -10.87
C THR A 223 -2.29 -14.32 -10.04
N ILE A 224 -3.44 -14.38 -10.71
CA ILE A 224 -4.71 -14.71 -10.05
C ILE A 224 -4.76 -16.24 -10.01
N ALA A 225 -4.88 -16.82 -8.83
CA ALA A 225 -5.04 -18.26 -8.70
C ALA A 225 -6.40 -18.66 -9.27
N GLU A 226 -6.42 -19.58 -10.24
CA GLU A 226 -7.67 -20.20 -10.66
C GLU A 226 -8.32 -20.87 -9.45
N PRO A 227 -9.65 -20.79 -9.30
CA PRO A 227 -10.33 -21.55 -8.26
C PRO A 227 -9.95 -23.00 -8.43
N VAL A 228 -9.28 -23.60 -7.44
CA VAL A 228 -9.10 -25.05 -7.41
C VAL A 228 -10.51 -25.63 -7.40
N ALA A 229 -10.91 -26.29 -8.48
CA ALA A 229 -12.16 -27.03 -8.51
C ALA A 229 -12.05 -28.03 -7.34
N GLU A 230 -12.89 -27.85 -6.32
CA GLU A 230 -12.97 -28.77 -5.20
C GLU A 230 -13.40 -30.10 -5.83
N GLU A 231 -12.49 -31.05 -5.97
CA GLU A 231 -12.82 -32.42 -6.33
C GLU A 231 -13.81 -32.90 -5.26
N LEU A 232 -15.08 -32.90 -5.62
CA LEU A 232 -16.11 -33.55 -4.81
C LEU A 232 -15.67 -35.00 -4.61
N PRO A 233 -15.62 -35.51 -3.37
CA PRO A 233 -15.28 -36.89 -3.15
C PRO A 233 -16.25 -37.76 -3.97
N ALA A 234 -15.68 -38.63 -4.79
CA ALA A 234 -16.46 -39.58 -5.57
C ALA A 234 -17.45 -40.28 -4.63
N SER A 235 -18.73 -40.14 -4.94
CA SER A 235 -19.78 -40.87 -4.23
C SER A 235 -19.52 -42.36 -4.45
N ASP A 236 -19.13 -43.06 -3.40
CA ASP A 236 -19.09 -44.51 -3.36
C ASP A 236 -20.54 -45.05 -3.42
N ASP A 237 -21.08 -45.07 -4.65
CA ASP A 237 -22.27 -45.88 -4.96
C ASP A 237 -21.83 -47.32 -5.13
N GLN A 238 -21.69 -48.04 -4.03
CA GLN A 238 -21.68 -49.51 -4.04
C GLN A 238 -23.12 -50.04 -4.04
N PRO A 239 -23.56 -50.73 -5.11
CA PRO A 239 -24.83 -51.41 -5.05
C PRO A 239 -24.70 -52.62 -4.09
N ALA A 240 -25.54 -52.61 -3.07
CA ALA A 240 -25.75 -53.77 -2.20
C ALA A 240 -26.19 -55.00 -3.04
N ARG A 241 -25.49 -56.11 -2.85
CA ARG A 241 -25.97 -57.44 -3.18
C ARG A 241 -26.15 -58.22 -1.89
#